data_fa01c7c88612f154d6719d5ba3a7456a
#
_entry.id   fa01c7c88612f154d6719d5ba3a7456a
#
_cell.length_a   1.000
_cell.length_b   1.000
_cell.length_c   1.000
_cell.angle_alpha   90.00
_cell.angle_beta   90.00
_cell.angle_gamma   90.00
#
_symmetry.space_group_name_H-M   'P 1'
#
loop_
_entity.id
_entity.type
_entity.pdbx_description
1 polymer ?
#
loop_
_entity_poly.entity_id
_entity_poly.type
_entity_poly.pdbx_seq_one_letter_code
_entity_poly.pdbx_strand_id
1 'polypeptide(L)'
;MWTYRQSTGELADAGGFIIASGYSGHALGLNNPAMQDVRDVGPIPQGLWSMGSPFDSPTHGPFAIALIPHLDTVTFGRDEFLMHGDEVDHIGDRLASRGCIIMPPEARREVWASGDHVLSVTP
;
A
#
# COMPACT_ATOMS: atom_id res chain seq x y z
N MET A 1 6.82 -10.89 8.39
CA MET A 1 6.07 -10.47 7.18
C MET A 1 4.86 -9.66 7.61
N TRP A 2 4.71 -8.48 7.04
CA TRP A 2 3.53 -7.65 7.21
C TRP A 2 2.41 -8.15 6.30
N THR A 3 1.16 -7.90 6.69
CA THR A 3 -0.01 -8.25 5.86
C THR A 3 -0.88 -7.03 5.64
N TYR A 4 -1.22 -6.77 4.38
CA TYR A 4 -2.16 -5.73 3.99
C TYR A 4 -3.40 -6.38 3.36
N ARG A 5 -4.58 -6.03 3.84
CA ARG A 5 -5.85 -6.57 3.34
C ARG A 5 -6.52 -5.56 2.40
N GLN A 6 -6.72 -5.95 1.15
CA GLN A 6 -7.31 -5.08 0.13
C GLN A 6 -8.70 -4.57 0.50
N SER A 7 -9.55 -5.45 1.03
CA SER A 7 -10.96 -5.12 1.26
C SER A 7 -11.19 -4.19 2.45
N THR A 8 -10.26 -4.13 3.39
CA THR A 8 -10.42 -3.32 4.61
C THR A 8 -9.40 -2.19 4.73
N GLY A 9 -8.28 -2.27 4.01
CA GLY A 9 -7.16 -1.36 4.18
C GLY A 9 -6.35 -1.59 5.46
N GLU A 10 -6.57 -2.68 6.15
CA GLU A 10 -5.89 -2.99 7.40
C GLU A 10 -4.46 -3.49 7.17
N LEU A 11 -3.53 -2.97 7.97
CA LEU A 11 -2.13 -3.37 7.97
C LEU A 11 -1.82 -4.06 9.30
N ALA A 12 -1.38 -5.32 9.23
CA ALA A 12 -1.06 -6.12 10.40
C ALA A 12 0.42 -6.51 10.43
N ASP A 13 0.98 -6.60 11.64
CA ASP A 13 2.35 -7.06 11.84
C ASP A 13 2.49 -8.58 11.72
N ALA A 14 3.71 -9.10 11.92
CA ALA A 14 3.98 -10.53 11.82
C ALA A 14 3.23 -11.38 12.85
N GLY A 15 2.80 -10.78 13.95
CA GLY A 15 1.99 -11.44 14.97
C GLY A 15 0.49 -11.41 14.68
N GLY A 16 0.08 -10.75 13.59
CA GLY A 16 -1.32 -10.62 13.22
C GLY A 16 -2.04 -9.44 13.87
N PHE A 17 -1.33 -8.58 14.59
CA PHE A 17 -1.92 -7.40 15.21
C PHE A 17 -2.08 -6.29 14.18
N ILE A 18 -3.30 -5.76 14.05
CA ILE A 18 -3.60 -4.63 13.18
C ILE A 18 -3.04 -3.37 13.82
N ILE A 19 -2.10 -2.70 13.13
CA ILE A 19 -1.47 -1.49 13.65
C ILE A 19 -2.04 -0.21 13.06
N ALA A 20 -2.67 -0.31 11.88
CA ALA A 20 -3.24 0.85 11.20
C ALA A 20 -4.22 0.40 10.13
N SER A 21 -5.05 1.33 9.69
CA SER A 21 -5.91 1.15 8.52
C SER A 21 -5.72 2.32 7.56
N GLY A 22 -5.64 2.01 6.28
CA GLY A 22 -5.54 2.98 5.21
C GLY A 22 -6.41 2.55 4.05
N TYR A 23 -5.92 2.79 2.83
CA TYR A 23 -6.67 2.38 1.64
C TYR A 23 -5.74 2.19 0.45
N SER A 24 -6.25 1.51 -0.58
CA SER A 24 -5.57 1.33 -1.86
C SER A 24 -6.63 1.28 -2.96
N GLY A 25 -6.36 1.95 -4.08
CA GLY A 25 -7.30 2.06 -5.18
C GLY A 25 -8.11 3.36 -5.17
N HIS A 26 -8.91 3.55 -6.22
CA HIS A 26 -9.60 4.80 -6.52
C HIS A 26 -11.02 4.52 -7.00
N ALA A 27 -11.97 5.37 -6.62
CA ALA A 27 -13.36 5.28 -7.07
C ALA A 27 -13.94 3.87 -6.84
N LEU A 28 -14.43 3.22 -7.89
CA LEU A 28 -14.98 1.86 -7.78
C LEU A 28 -13.94 0.80 -7.39
N GLY A 29 -12.67 1.10 -7.59
CA GLY A 29 -11.56 0.21 -7.21
C GLY A 29 -11.07 0.40 -5.79
N LEU A 30 -11.57 1.39 -5.06
CA LEU A 30 -11.15 1.65 -3.69
C LEU A 30 -11.43 0.43 -2.82
N ASN A 31 -10.37 -0.15 -2.24
CA ASN A 31 -10.46 -1.34 -1.39
C ASN A 31 -11.29 -2.47 -2.02
N ASN A 32 -11.19 -2.62 -3.33
CA ASN A 32 -11.97 -3.59 -4.08
C ASN A 32 -11.08 -4.66 -4.73
N PRO A 33 -10.96 -5.85 -4.12
CA PRO A 33 -10.12 -6.92 -4.66
C PRO A 33 -10.51 -7.34 -6.09
N ALA A 34 -11.78 -7.25 -6.45
CA ALA A 34 -12.27 -7.64 -7.77
C ALA A 34 -11.71 -6.75 -8.89
N MET A 35 -11.21 -5.57 -8.56
CA MET A 35 -10.66 -4.62 -9.53
C MET A 35 -9.14 -4.49 -9.48
N GLN A 36 -8.45 -5.44 -8.85
CA GLN A 36 -6.98 -5.36 -8.71
C GLN A 36 -6.24 -5.38 -10.06
N ASP A 37 -6.86 -5.83 -11.13
CA ASP A 37 -6.29 -5.84 -12.48
C ASP A 37 -6.52 -4.54 -13.26
N VAL A 38 -7.29 -3.60 -12.71
CA VAL A 38 -7.64 -2.36 -13.41
C VAL A 38 -6.62 -1.26 -13.11
N ARG A 39 -5.86 -0.87 -14.14
CA ARG A 39 -4.83 0.17 -14.01
C ARG A 39 -5.44 1.49 -13.53
N ASP A 40 -4.75 2.16 -12.61
CA ASP A 40 -5.09 3.47 -12.04
C ASP A 40 -6.42 3.51 -11.26
N VAL A 41 -7.07 2.37 -11.08
CA VAL A 41 -8.36 2.26 -10.40
C VAL A 41 -8.30 1.24 -9.27
N GLY A 42 -7.78 0.04 -9.53
CA GLY A 42 -7.76 -1.05 -8.57
C GLY A 42 -6.74 -0.85 -7.45
N PRO A 43 -6.90 -1.61 -6.35
CA PRO A 43 -5.90 -1.63 -5.29
C PRO A 43 -4.62 -2.32 -5.74
N ILE A 44 -3.59 -2.25 -4.89
CA ILE A 44 -2.34 -3.00 -5.12
C ILE A 44 -2.67 -4.49 -5.29
N PRO A 45 -2.10 -5.17 -6.30
CA PRO A 45 -2.39 -6.59 -6.53
C PRO A 45 -1.96 -7.50 -5.38
N GLN A 46 -2.68 -8.60 -5.22
CA GLN A 46 -2.37 -9.64 -4.24
C GLN A 46 -1.03 -10.29 -4.55
N GLY A 47 -0.33 -10.73 -3.50
CA GLY A 47 0.94 -11.42 -3.61
C GLY A 47 1.97 -10.89 -2.63
N LEU A 48 3.22 -11.29 -2.81
CA LEU A 48 4.34 -10.86 -1.98
C LEU A 48 5.07 -9.69 -2.60
N TRP A 49 5.46 -8.75 -1.74
CA TRP A 49 6.13 -7.51 -2.12
C TRP A 49 7.30 -7.26 -1.16
N SER A 50 8.39 -6.72 -1.69
CA SER A 50 9.51 -6.24 -0.89
C SER A 50 9.42 -4.73 -0.73
N MET A 51 9.84 -4.23 0.43
CA MET A 51 9.87 -2.79 0.72
C MET A 51 11.25 -2.23 0.49
N GLY A 52 11.36 -1.18 -0.32
CA GLY A 52 12.60 -0.41 -0.49
C GLY A 52 12.79 0.60 0.63
N SER A 53 13.98 1.20 0.71
CA SER A 53 14.28 2.23 1.71
C SER A 53 13.37 3.43 1.55
N PRO A 54 12.90 4.03 2.66
CA PRO A 54 12.07 5.22 2.59
C PRO A 54 12.79 6.38 1.90
N PHE A 55 12.02 7.19 1.18
CA PHE A 55 12.53 8.37 0.49
C PHE A 55 11.49 9.48 0.48
N ASP A 56 11.95 10.71 0.23
CA ASP A 56 11.05 11.84 0.09
C ASP A 56 10.67 11.99 -1.38
N SER A 57 9.40 11.72 -1.68
CA SER A 57 8.89 11.77 -3.04
C SER A 57 8.42 13.19 -3.38
N PRO A 58 8.85 13.78 -4.51
CA PRO A 58 8.36 15.09 -4.94
C PRO A 58 6.85 15.13 -5.17
N THR A 59 6.25 14.00 -5.51
CA THR A 59 4.83 13.92 -5.86
C THR A 59 3.97 13.25 -4.79
N HIS A 60 4.58 12.42 -3.92
CA HIS A 60 3.84 11.62 -2.92
C HIS A 60 4.21 11.95 -1.47
N GLY A 61 5.08 12.91 -1.26
CA GLY A 61 5.43 13.40 0.07
C GLY A 61 6.55 12.62 0.76
N PRO A 62 6.82 12.96 2.03
CA PRO A 62 7.92 12.39 2.78
C PRO A 62 7.67 10.95 3.21
N PHE A 63 8.77 10.22 3.42
CA PHE A 63 8.76 8.87 3.93
C PHE A 63 7.87 7.93 3.12
N ALA A 64 8.02 7.97 1.80
CA ALA A 64 7.38 7.01 0.89
C ALA A 64 8.23 5.74 0.84
N ILE A 65 7.58 4.59 0.76
CA ILE A 65 8.23 3.28 0.71
C ILE A 65 7.89 2.63 -0.62
N ALA A 66 8.91 2.33 -1.43
CA ALA A 66 8.70 1.61 -2.69
C ALA A 66 8.29 0.17 -2.41
N LEU A 67 7.29 -0.31 -3.15
CA LEU A 67 6.82 -1.69 -3.07
C LEU A 67 7.18 -2.40 -4.36
N ILE A 68 8.01 -3.44 -4.24
CA ILE A 68 8.59 -4.16 -5.36
C ILE A 68 8.00 -5.57 -5.38
N PRO A 69 7.32 -5.97 -6.46
CA PRO A 69 6.69 -7.29 -6.51
C PRO A 69 7.75 -8.39 -6.53
N HIS A 70 7.50 -9.49 -5.83
CA HIS A 70 8.28 -10.71 -5.99
C HIS A 70 8.02 -11.31 -7.38
N LEU A 71 8.91 -12.20 -7.85
CA LEU A 71 8.84 -12.74 -9.20
C LEU A 71 7.51 -13.46 -9.50
N ASP A 72 6.90 -14.08 -8.48
CA ASP A 72 5.65 -14.81 -8.64
C ASP A 72 4.40 -13.93 -8.47
N THR A 73 4.58 -12.66 -8.15
CA THR A 73 3.46 -11.74 -7.96
C THR A 73 2.94 -11.27 -9.30
N VAL A 74 1.64 -11.50 -9.55
CA VAL A 74 0.99 -11.09 -10.79
C VAL A 74 0.56 -9.63 -10.64
N THR A 75 1.14 -8.75 -11.45
CA THR A 75 0.87 -7.30 -11.38
C THR A 75 -0.08 -6.81 -12.48
N PHE A 76 -0.50 -7.68 -13.37
CA PHE A 76 -1.41 -7.34 -14.49
C PHE A 76 -0.87 -6.22 -15.38
N GLY A 77 0.47 -6.17 -15.55
CA GLY A 77 1.12 -5.11 -16.32
C GLY A 77 1.15 -3.75 -15.65
N ARG A 78 0.73 -3.67 -14.39
CA ARG A 78 0.73 -2.45 -13.58
C ARG A 78 2.07 -2.29 -12.87
N ASP A 79 2.45 -1.06 -12.55
CA ASP A 79 3.73 -0.72 -11.93
C ASP A 79 3.62 0.51 -11.02
N GLU A 80 4.76 0.95 -10.48
CA GLU A 80 4.90 2.17 -9.66
C GLU A 80 4.08 2.13 -8.36
N PHE A 81 4.17 1.04 -7.63
CA PHE A 81 3.49 0.92 -6.34
C PHE A 81 4.36 1.45 -5.20
N LEU A 82 3.76 2.28 -4.36
CA LEU A 82 4.37 2.83 -3.15
C LEU A 82 3.42 2.66 -1.96
N MET A 83 3.98 2.74 -0.75
CA MET A 83 3.22 3.05 0.45
C MET A 83 3.54 4.51 0.80
N HIS A 84 2.54 5.39 0.81
CA HIS A 84 2.75 6.81 1.06
C HIS A 84 1.59 7.42 1.83
N GLY A 85 1.64 8.72 2.08
CA GLY A 85 0.61 9.43 2.85
C GLY A 85 -0.54 9.93 1.99
N ASP A 86 -1.61 10.33 2.67
CA ASP A 86 -2.78 10.93 2.04
C ASP A 86 -2.47 12.34 1.52
N GLU A 87 -3.33 12.88 0.66
CA GLU A 87 -3.20 14.25 0.18
C GLU A 87 -3.43 15.22 1.34
N VAL A 88 -2.51 16.21 1.50
CA VAL A 88 -2.54 17.14 2.62
C VAL A 88 -3.85 17.94 2.67
N ASP A 89 -4.35 18.35 1.51
CA ASP A 89 -5.56 19.18 1.41
C ASP A 89 -6.85 18.36 1.38
N HIS A 90 -6.75 17.02 1.33
CA HIS A 90 -7.89 16.12 1.14
C HIS A 90 -7.82 14.91 2.06
N ILE A 91 -7.29 15.08 3.28
CA ILE A 91 -7.19 13.99 4.26
C ILE A 91 -8.59 13.46 4.57
N GLY A 92 -8.75 12.14 4.40
CA GLY A 92 -10.03 11.47 4.62
C GLY A 92 -10.91 11.36 3.38
N ASP A 93 -10.60 12.09 2.30
CA ASP A 93 -11.38 12.02 1.05
C ASP A 93 -11.00 10.82 0.18
N ARG A 94 -9.92 10.11 0.53
CA ARG A 94 -9.45 8.89 -0.15
C ARG A 94 -9.16 9.09 -1.63
N LEU A 95 -8.44 10.18 -1.97
CA LEU A 95 -8.16 10.56 -3.35
C LEU A 95 -6.70 10.32 -3.77
N ALA A 96 -5.82 9.90 -2.84
CA ALA A 96 -4.37 9.86 -3.08
C ALA A 96 -3.88 8.59 -3.77
N SER A 97 -4.73 7.57 -3.93
CA SER A 97 -4.30 6.27 -4.43
C SER A 97 -4.80 5.99 -5.85
N ARG A 98 -3.88 5.44 -6.67
CA ARG A 98 -4.21 4.80 -7.94
C ARG A 98 -3.68 3.36 -7.97
N GLY A 99 -3.56 2.77 -6.78
CA GLY A 99 -3.00 1.46 -6.53
C GLY A 99 -1.97 1.45 -5.41
N CYS A 100 -1.39 2.60 -5.04
CA CYS A 100 -0.51 2.70 -3.88
C CYS A 100 -1.29 2.44 -2.59
N ILE A 101 -0.58 1.95 -1.57
CA ILE A 101 -1.15 1.82 -0.23
C ILE A 101 -0.99 3.16 0.49
N ILE A 102 -2.09 3.71 0.97
CA ILE A 102 -2.09 4.95 1.74
C ILE A 102 -2.16 4.60 3.22
N MET A 103 -1.15 5.06 3.97
CA MET A 103 -1.03 4.80 5.41
C MET A 103 -0.61 6.05 6.15
N PRO A 104 -1.02 6.20 7.43
CA PRO A 104 -0.55 7.31 8.28
C PRO A 104 0.98 7.29 8.42
N PRO A 105 1.61 8.45 8.65
CA PRO A 105 3.07 8.51 8.76
C PRO A 105 3.65 7.64 9.89
N GLU A 106 2.97 7.54 11.03
CA GLU A 106 3.41 6.69 12.14
C GLU A 106 3.47 5.21 11.73
N ALA A 107 2.48 4.75 10.95
CA ALA A 107 2.45 3.37 10.47
C ALA A 107 3.60 3.08 9.52
N ARG A 108 3.88 3.98 8.60
CA ARG A 108 5.01 3.82 7.65
C ARG A 108 6.34 3.76 8.38
N ARG A 109 6.53 4.61 9.40
CA ARG A 109 7.75 4.60 10.22
C ARG A 109 7.88 3.33 11.04
N GLU A 110 6.79 2.85 11.62
CA GLU A 110 6.79 1.60 12.39
C GLU A 110 7.15 0.40 11.52
N VAL A 111 6.53 0.32 10.33
CA VAL A 111 6.81 -0.75 9.36
C VAL A 111 8.30 -0.79 9.02
N TRP A 112 8.88 0.35 8.66
CA TRP A 112 10.30 0.39 8.29
C TRP A 112 11.21 0.09 9.48
N ALA A 113 10.91 0.64 10.66
CA ALA A 113 11.72 0.46 11.87
C ALA A 113 11.70 -0.99 12.37
N SER A 114 10.72 -1.79 12.00
CA SER A 114 10.61 -3.20 12.41
C SER A 114 11.74 -4.07 11.85
N GLY A 115 12.38 -3.66 10.77
CA GLY A 115 13.37 -4.48 10.06
C GLY A 115 12.75 -5.59 9.21
N ASP A 116 11.43 -5.76 9.24
CA ASP A 116 10.71 -6.73 8.42
C ASP A 116 10.21 -6.02 7.16
N HIS A 117 10.86 -6.30 6.03
CA HIS A 117 10.62 -5.58 4.77
C HIS A 117 9.89 -6.42 3.73
N VAL A 118 9.12 -7.40 4.18
CA VAL A 118 8.26 -8.21 3.30
C VAL A 118 6.79 -7.93 3.63
N LEU A 119 6.02 -7.72 2.59
CA LEU A 119 4.59 -7.45 2.68
C LEU A 119 3.81 -8.50 1.89
N SER A 120 2.80 -9.09 2.52
CA SER A 120 1.82 -9.93 1.85
C SER A 120 0.54 -9.13 1.63
N VAL A 121 0.12 -9.01 0.39
CA VAL A 121 -1.17 -8.39 0.05
C VAL A 121 -2.19 -9.50 -0.14
N THR A 122 -3.28 -9.44 0.63
CA THR A 122 -4.37 -10.43 0.63
C THR A 122 -5.70 -9.76 0.25
N PRO A 123 -6.73 -10.53 -0.13
CA PRO A 123 -8.06 -9.95 -0.39
C PRO A 123 -8.69 -9.26 0.85
#